data_dcc48e0ae9cdd848a29d0260c795a130
#
_entry.id   dcc48e0ae9cdd848a29d0260c795a130
#
_cell.length_a   1.000
_cell.length_b   1.000
_cell.length_c   1.000
_cell.angle_alpha   90.00
_cell.angle_beta   90.00
_cell.angle_gamma   90.00
#
_symmetry.space_group_name_H-M   'P 1'
#
loop_
_entity.id
_entity.type
_entity.pdbx_description
1 polymer ?
#
loop_
_entity_poly.entity_id
_entity_poly.type
_entity_poly.pdbx_seq_one_letter_code
_entity_poly.pdbx_strand_id
1 'polypeptide(L)'
;MFLCLDSDTAGSEACTRLAQDIPGEIAVIRLVPARKDWNDVLRQQGDIPSRKFIAETITLRELPTAQPVPMLRMADVELTSVDWLWFPYIPFGKLTIIQGNPGEGKTYFAMRLAAACTNRKPLPGMETIEPFNIIYQTAEDGLGDTVKPRLMEAEADLERVLVIDDRDTPLTLADERIARAIRENNARLVIIDPVQAFLGADVDMNRANEVRPIFRSLGDIAQATGCAIVLIGHLNKAAGTQSTYRGLGSIDITAAVRSLLFIGKLKDSPTTRVLIHEKSSLAPPGQSLAFSLGDEKGFEWIGAYDITADELLAGTDTAKTESKTAQAQMLILELLADGKRMPSAELEKAVNERGISSRTMRTAKSRIGDRLVTEKDGTAWVCYLRN
;
A
#
# COMPACT_ATOMS: atom_id res chain seq x y z
N MET A 1 -24.62 0.61 42.60
CA MET A 1 -23.53 0.50 43.60
C MET A 1 -23.12 1.87 44.10
N PHE A 2 -22.77 2.00 45.39
CA PHE A 2 -22.31 3.27 45.95
C PHE A 2 -20.82 3.20 46.29
N LEU A 3 -20.06 4.23 45.88
CA LEU A 3 -18.66 4.41 46.22
C LEU A 3 -18.49 5.56 47.20
N CYS A 4 -17.90 5.28 48.36
CA CYS A 4 -17.78 6.19 49.50
C CYS A 4 -16.30 6.46 49.79
N LEU A 5 -15.57 7.12 48.88
CA LEU A 5 -14.17 7.53 49.08
C LEU A 5 -14.08 9.02 49.45
N ASP A 6 -12.90 9.45 49.87
CA ASP A 6 -12.65 10.83 50.30
C ASP A 6 -12.96 11.86 49.22
N SER A 7 -13.21 13.11 49.65
CA SER A 7 -13.57 14.19 48.70
C SER A 7 -12.38 14.78 47.94
N ASP A 8 -11.16 14.37 48.28
CA ASP A 8 -9.93 14.84 47.61
C ASP A 8 -9.72 14.29 46.19
N THR A 9 -8.70 14.75 45.54
CA THR A 9 -8.36 14.34 44.18
C THR A 9 -8.08 12.84 44.08
N ALA A 10 -7.34 12.27 45.06
CA ALA A 10 -7.01 10.84 45.06
C ALA A 10 -8.26 9.97 45.24
N GLY A 11 -9.19 10.34 46.12
CA GLY A 11 -10.48 9.65 46.27
C GLY A 11 -11.35 9.76 45.00
N SER A 12 -11.31 10.93 44.32
CA SER A 12 -12.03 11.14 43.06
C SER A 12 -11.52 10.24 41.95
N GLU A 13 -10.21 10.17 41.75
CA GLU A 13 -9.55 9.32 40.75
C GLU A 13 -9.76 7.83 41.03
N ALA A 14 -9.70 7.44 42.32
CA ALA A 14 -9.97 6.07 42.74
C ALA A 14 -11.40 5.64 42.44
N CYS A 15 -12.40 6.53 42.73
CA CYS A 15 -13.80 6.27 42.36
C CYS A 15 -13.98 6.08 40.85
N THR A 16 -13.35 6.94 40.06
CA THR A 16 -13.45 6.86 38.60
C THR A 16 -12.85 5.55 38.04
N ARG A 17 -11.69 5.14 38.57
CA ARG A 17 -11.06 3.84 38.16
C ARG A 17 -11.95 2.66 38.55
N LEU A 18 -12.42 2.62 39.79
CA LEU A 18 -13.30 1.55 40.28
C LEU A 18 -14.61 1.46 39.47
N ALA A 19 -15.19 2.63 39.09
CA ALA A 19 -16.39 2.63 38.24
C ALA A 19 -16.17 2.04 36.84
N GLN A 20 -14.98 2.19 36.27
CA GLN A 20 -14.62 1.62 34.95
C GLN A 20 -14.52 0.10 34.98
N ASP A 21 -14.27 -0.51 36.15
CA ASP A 21 -14.20 -1.98 36.28
C ASP A 21 -15.59 -2.61 36.54
N ILE A 22 -16.64 -1.77 36.66
CA ILE A 22 -18.01 -2.22 36.96
C ILE A 22 -18.80 -2.34 35.66
N PRO A 23 -19.51 -3.47 35.43
CA PRO A 23 -20.34 -3.66 34.24
C PRO A 23 -21.34 -2.52 34.05
N GLY A 24 -21.54 -2.07 32.80
CA GLY A 24 -22.38 -0.92 32.43
C GLY A 24 -23.85 -1.04 32.80
N GLU A 25 -24.31 -2.25 33.10
CA GLU A 25 -25.68 -2.52 33.59
C GLU A 25 -25.90 -2.06 35.05
N ILE A 26 -24.81 -1.77 35.79
CA ILE A 26 -24.87 -1.39 37.20
C ILE A 26 -24.61 0.11 37.33
N ALA A 27 -25.61 0.90 37.67
CA ALA A 27 -25.42 2.31 38.00
C ALA A 27 -24.49 2.48 39.21
N VAL A 28 -23.45 3.30 39.04
CA VAL A 28 -22.47 3.61 40.10
C VAL A 28 -22.64 5.04 40.53
N ILE A 29 -22.92 5.22 41.79
CA ILE A 29 -23.15 6.53 42.43
C ILE A 29 -22.03 6.78 43.42
N ARG A 30 -21.32 7.88 43.26
CA ARG A 30 -20.35 8.36 44.23
C ARG A 30 -21.06 9.15 45.31
N LEU A 31 -20.84 8.78 46.58
CA LEU A 31 -21.19 9.61 47.74
C LEU A 31 -19.98 10.47 48.07
N VAL A 32 -20.13 11.80 47.97
CA VAL A 32 -19.03 12.73 48.22
C VAL A 32 -19.28 13.37 49.62
N PRO A 33 -18.37 13.19 50.61
CA PRO A 33 -18.53 13.82 51.91
C PRO A 33 -18.38 15.35 51.79
N ALA A 34 -19.13 16.11 52.58
CA ALA A 34 -19.06 17.56 52.62
C ALA A 34 -17.75 18.11 53.24
N ARG A 35 -16.92 17.23 53.77
CA ARG A 35 -15.59 17.49 54.33
C ARG A 35 -14.55 16.68 53.57
N LYS A 36 -13.30 16.76 54.04
CA LYS A 36 -12.19 16.05 53.41
C LYS A 36 -12.45 14.54 53.36
N ASP A 37 -12.91 13.96 54.46
CA ASP A 37 -13.23 12.55 54.59
C ASP A 37 -14.48 12.28 55.45
N TRP A 38 -14.93 11.03 55.44
CA TRP A 38 -16.11 10.60 56.22
C TRP A 38 -15.89 10.67 57.74
N ASN A 39 -14.68 10.54 58.21
CA ASN A 39 -14.36 10.64 59.64
C ASN A 39 -14.51 12.08 60.15
N ASP A 40 -14.13 13.06 59.35
CA ASP A 40 -14.37 14.47 59.64
C ASP A 40 -15.87 14.81 59.70
N VAL A 41 -16.66 14.19 58.82
CA VAL A 41 -18.14 14.32 58.86
C VAL A 41 -18.72 13.75 60.15
N LEU A 42 -18.28 12.55 60.57
CA LEU A 42 -18.71 11.89 61.81
C LEU A 42 -18.32 12.66 63.06
N ARG A 43 -17.10 13.18 63.09
CA ARG A 43 -16.61 13.96 64.26
C ARG A 43 -17.43 15.21 64.54
N GLN A 44 -18.03 15.80 63.53
CA GLN A 44 -18.88 17.02 63.75
C GLN A 44 -20.28 16.71 64.27
N GLN A 45 -20.78 15.50 64.08
CA GLN A 45 -22.16 15.17 64.33
C GLN A 45 -22.40 14.16 65.48
N GLY A 46 -21.32 13.57 66.04
CA GLY A 46 -21.45 12.43 66.92
C GLY A 46 -21.80 11.12 66.20
N ASP A 47 -22.11 10.07 66.96
CA ASP A 47 -22.12 8.68 66.50
C ASP A 47 -23.20 8.32 65.49
N ILE A 48 -24.23 9.14 65.22
CA ILE A 48 -25.31 8.83 64.27
C ILE A 48 -25.76 10.10 63.53
N PRO A 49 -25.33 10.35 62.28
CA PRO A 49 -25.85 11.46 61.51
C PRO A 49 -27.34 11.31 61.20
N SER A 50 -28.12 12.38 61.43
CA SER A 50 -29.54 12.38 61.08
C SER A 50 -29.72 12.22 59.55
N ARG A 51 -30.85 11.64 59.14
CA ARG A 51 -31.18 11.54 57.70
C ARG A 51 -31.16 12.91 57.00
N LYS A 52 -31.55 13.96 57.69
CA LYS A 52 -31.53 15.32 57.16
C LYS A 52 -30.11 15.82 56.93
N PHE A 53 -29.20 15.54 57.85
CA PHE A 53 -27.80 15.92 57.74
C PHE A 53 -27.12 15.16 56.56
N ILE A 54 -27.41 13.87 56.40
CA ILE A 54 -26.91 13.08 55.28
C ILE A 54 -27.39 13.65 53.92
N ALA A 55 -28.69 13.99 53.83
CA ALA A 55 -29.28 14.59 52.64
C ALA A 55 -28.69 15.97 52.30
N GLU A 56 -28.35 16.79 53.31
CA GLU A 56 -27.80 18.12 53.13
C GLU A 56 -26.28 18.16 52.91
N THR A 57 -25.57 17.12 53.34
CA THR A 57 -24.08 17.08 53.33
C THR A 57 -23.46 16.12 52.33
N ILE A 58 -24.25 15.27 51.70
CA ILE A 58 -23.77 14.30 50.71
C ILE A 58 -24.22 14.72 49.33
N THR A 59 -23.24 14.92 48.44
CA THR A 59 -23.50 15.11 47.02
C THR A 59 -23.46 13.76 46.32
N LEU A 60 -24.53 13.42 45.60
CA LEU A 60 -24.62 12.23 44.78
C LEU A 60 -24.10 12.57 43.38
N ARG A 61 -23.13 11.82 42.90
CA ARG A 61 -22.59 11.98 41.56
C ARG A 61 -22.57 10.62 40.85
N GLU A 62 -23.36 10.51 39.79
CA GLU A 62 -23.30 9.34 38.91
C GLU A 62 -21.94 9.29 38.20
N LEU A 63 -21.32 8.14 38.20
CA LEU A 63 -20.04 7.90 37.50
C LEU A 63 -20.27 7.07 36.25
N PRO A 64 -19.57 7.38 35.16
CA PRO A 64 -19.61 6.55 33.97
C PRO A 64 -19.00 5.16 34.28
N THR A 65 -19.77 4.12 34.01
CA THR A 65 -19.35 2.73 34.13
C THR A 65 -18.69 2.25 32.83
N ALA A 66 -18.03 1.08 32.88
CA ALA A 66 -17.41 0.50 31.67
C ALA A 66 -18.46 0.28 30.57
N GLN A 67 -18.23 0.87 29.42
CA GLN A 67 -19.04 0.56 28.23
C GLN A 67 -18.66 -0.83 27.72
N PRO A 68 -19.63 -1.62 27.26
CA PRO A 68 -19.33 -2.89 26.60
C PRO A 68 -18.37 -2.68 25.44
N VAL A 69 -17.33 -3.50 25.35
CA VAL A 69 -16.44 -3.46 24.19
C VAL A 69 -17.23 -3.93 22.95
N PRO A 70 -17.37 -3.10 21.91
CA PRO A 70 -18.10 -3.51 20.73
C PRO A 70 -17.34 -4.65 20.00
N MET A 71 -18.00 -5.79 19.86
CA MET A 71 -17.44 -6.96 19.19
C MET A 71 -18.27 -7.28 17.95
N LEU A 72 -17.58 -7.58 16.84
CA LEU A 72 -18.19 -8.09 15.61
C LEU A 72 -17.92 -9.60 15.47
N ARG A 73 -18.92 -10.37 15.14
CA ARG A 73 -18.73 -11.77 14.77
C ARG A 73 -18.38 -11.84 13.29
N MET A 74 -17.37 -12.60 12.93
CA MET A 74 -16.98 -12.77 11.52
C MET A 74 -18.09 -13.36 10.65
N ALA A 75 -19.03 -14.14 11.25
CA ALA A 75 -20.20 -14.65 10.54
C ALA A 75 -21.20 -13.55 10.13
N ASP A 76 -21.19 -12.43 10.84
CA ASP A 76 -22.08 -11.28 10.58
C ASP A 76 -21.43 -10.26 9.60
N VAL A 77 -20.18 -10.48 9.23
CA VAL A 77 -19.45 -9.61 8.29
C VAL A 77 -19.78 -10.01 6.85
N GLU A 78 -20.29 -9.06 6.09
CA GLU A 78 -20.61 -9.28 4.67
C GLU A 78 -19.34 -9.55 3.84
N LEU A 79 -19.38 -10.60 3.01
CA LEU A 79 -18.29 -10.93 2.10
C LEU A 79 -18.27 -9.94 0.93
N THR A 80 -17.17 -9.22 0.75
CA THR A 80 -16.96 -8.30 -0.36
C THR A 80 -15.74 -8.71 -1.17
N SER A 81 -15.82 -8.57 -2.51
CA SER A 81 -14.68 -8.73 -3.41
C SER A 81 -13.80 -7.48 -3.40
N VAL A 82 -12.56 -7.63 -3.81
CA VAL A 82 -11.68 -6.48 -4.06
C VAL A 82 -11.93 -5.98 -5.46
N ASP A 83 -12.33 -4.71 -5.57
CA ASP A 83 -12.43 -4.03 -6.85
C ASP A 83 -11.08 -3.46 -7.26
N TRP A 84 -10.79 -3.48 -8.57
CA TRP A 84 -9.51 -3.07 -9.12
C TRP A 84 -9.68 -1.93 -10.12
N LEU A 85 -8.87 -0.89 -9.94
CA LEU A 85 -8.66 0.11 -10.96
C LEU A 85 -7.81 -0.47 -12.10
N TRP A 86 -6.76 -1.17 -11.74
CA TRP A 86 -5.86 -1.88 -12.67
C TRP A 86 -5.36 -3.18 -12.04
N PHE A 87 -5.94 -4.31 -12.42
CA PHE A 87 -5.55 -5.61 -11.87
C PHE A 87 -4.20 -6.08 -12.41
N PRO A 88 -3.31 -6.62 -11.56
CA PRO A 88 -3.36 -6.71 -10.10
C PRO A 88 -2.61 -5.55 -9.39
N TYR A 89 -2.34 -4.45 -10.07
CA TYR A 89 -1.42 -3.39 -9.65
C TYR A 89 -2.06 -2.36 -8.71
N ILE A 90 -3.26 -1.87 -9.03
CA ILE A 90 -3.91 -0.75 -8.32
C ILE A 90 -5.33 -1.14 -7.91
N PRO A 91 -5.58 -1.46 -6.62
CA PRO A 91 -6.93 -1.72 -6.12
C PRO A 91 -7.68 -0.44 -5.81
N PHE A 92 -9.01 -0.44 -6.00
CA PHE A 92 -9.88 0.59 -5.45
C PHE A 92 -9.97 0.50 -3.92
N GLY A 93 -10.25 1.61 -3.25
CA GLY A 93 -10.44 1.68 -1.81
C GLY A 93 -9.17 1.38 -0.99
N LYS A 94 -7.99 1.44 -1.60
CA LYS A 94 -6.71 1.11 -0.96
C LYS A 94 -5.62 2.08 -1.38
N LEU A 95 -4.51 2.05 -0.59
CA LEU A 95 -3.31 2.80 -0.91
C LEU A 95 -2.37 1.98 -1.79
N THR A 96 -1.86 2.61 -2.85
CA THR A 96 -0.77 2.13 -3.68
C THR A 96 0.38 3.13 -3.63
N ILE A 97 1.62 2.65 -3.50
CA ILE A 97 2.82 3.50 -3.61
C ILE A 97 3.54 3.18 -4.92
N ILE A 98 3.98 4.23 -5.61
CA ILE A 98 4.90 4.17 -6.74
C ILE A 98 6.20 4.82 -6.31
N GLN A 99 7.28 4.05 -6.25
CA GLN A 99 8.58 4.54 -5.82
C GLN A 99 9.65 4.35 -6.89
N GLY A 100 10.72 5.12 -6.81
CA GLY A 100 11.87 5.08 -7.71
C GLY A 100 12.74 6.32 -7.53
N ASN A 101 13.96 6.34 -8.11
CA ASN A 101 14.82 7.50 -8.01
C ASN A 101 14.23 8.72 -8.75
N PRO A 102 14.67 9.95 -8.47
CA PRO A 102 14.31 11.12 -9.26
C PRO A 102 14.64 10.93 -10.75
N GLY A 103 13.75 11.43 -11.63
CA GLY A 103 13.96 11.36 -13.08
C GLY A 103 13.72 9.99 -13.74
N GLU A 104 13.20 8.98 -13.02
CA GLU A 104 12.93 7.65 -13.57
C GLU A 104 11.53 7.49 -14.20
N GLY A 105 10.76 8.56 -14.35
CA GLY A 105 9.50 8.54 -15.11
C GLY A 105 8.24 8.26 -14.29
N LYS A 106 8.28 8.34 -12.95
CA LYS A 106 7.12 8.13 -12.07
C LYS A 106 5.96 9.07 -12.38
N THR A 107 6.25 10.37 -12.52
CA THR A 107 5.27 11.40 -12.87
C THR A 107 4.67 11.15 -14.27
N TYR A 108 5.48 10.76 -15.27
CA TYR A 108 4.97 10.41 -16.60
C TYR A 108 4.04 9.21 -16.57
N PHE A 109 4.36 8.18 -15.79
CA PHE A 109 3.46 7.06 -15.56
C PHE A 109 2.15 7.52 -14.89
N ALA A 110 2.23 8.44 -13.90
CA ALA A 110 1.04 9.00 -13.25
C ALA A 110 0.14 9.75 -14.24
N MET A 111 0.71 10.47 -15.22
CA MET A 111 -0.06 11.13 -16.28
C MET A 111 -0.74 10.11 -17.21
N ARG A 112 -0.07 8.99 -17.53
CA ARG A 112 -0.70 7.90 -18.29
C ARG A 112 -1.82 7.21 -17.50
N LEU A 113 -1.67 7.04 -16.19
CA LEU A 113 -2.75 6.55 -15.33
C LEU A 113 -3.93 7.53 -15.31
N ALA A 114 -3.66 8.84 -15.24
CA ALA A 114 -4.68 9.88 -15.34
C ALA A 114 -5.45 9.79 -16.68
N ALA A 115 -4.75 9.66 -17.79
CA ALA A 115 -5.36 9.49 -19.12
C ALA A 115 -6.21 8.22 -19.24
N ALA A 116 -5.74 7.10 -18.66
CA ALA A 116 -6.49 5.85 -18.62
C ALA A 116 -7.85 6.03 -17.91
N CYS A 117 -7.86 6.79 -16.81
CA CYS A 117 -9.06 7.02 -15.99
C CYS A 117 -9.98 8.09 -16.55
N THR A 118 -9.46 9.08 -17.28
CA THR A 118 -10.23 10.25 -17.71
C THR A 118 -10.64 10.20 -19.19
N ASN A 119 -9.87 9.50 -20.03
CA ASN A 119 -10.05 9.52 -21.50
C ASN A 119 -9.96 8.13 -22.17
N ARG A 120 -10.30 7.06 -21.45
CA ARG A 120 -10.34 5.68 -22.01
C ARG A 120 -9.05 5.25 -22.73
N LYS A 121 -7.88 5.61 -22.17
CA LYS A 121 -6.55 5.20 -22.67
C LYS A 121 -5.96 4.07 -21.81
N PRO A 122 -6.45 2.83 -21.93
CA PRO A 122 -6.14 1.76 -20.98
C PRO A 122 -4.64 1.46 -20.89
N LEU A 123 -4.18 1.14 -19.68
CA LEU A 123 -2.84 0.61 -19.45
C LEU A 123 -2.76 -0.86 -19.92
N PRO A 124 -1.57 -1.43 -20.11
CA PRO A 124 -1.42 -2.83 -20.51
C PRO A 124 -2.18 -3.79 -19.59
N GLY A 125 -3.05 -4.62 -20.17
CA GLY A 125 -3.89 -5.55 -19.43
C GLY A 125 -5.02 -4.90 -18.62
N MET A 126 -5.20 -3.58 -18.69
CA MET A 126 -6.31 -2.87 -18.08
C MET A 126 -7.55 -2.97 -18.97
N GLU A 127 -8.69 -3.28 -18.38
CA GLU A 127 -9.96 -3.16 -19.09
C GLU A 127 -10.31 -1.68 -19.35
N THR A 128 -10.99 -1.40 -20.45
CA THR A 128 -11.48 -0.05 -20.72
C THR A 128 -12.60 0.28 -19.74
N ILE A 129 -12.42 1.35 -18.99
CA ILE A 129 -13.36 1.82 -17.97
C ILE A 129 -14.09 3.09 -18.43
N GLU A 130 -15.28 3.34 -17.88
CA GLU A 130 -15.95 4.61 -18.08
C GLU A 130 -15.16 5.74 -17.41
N PRO A 131 -14.95 6.87 -18.11
CA PRO A 131 -14.21 8.00 -17.58
C PRO A 131 -14.82 8.56 -16.31
N PHE A 132 -13.96 8.91 -15.35
CA PHE A 132 -14.35 9.50 -14.07
C PHE A 132 -13.37 10.60 -13.63
N ASN A 133 -13.78 11.40 -12.66
CA ASN A 133 -12.97 12.47 -12.12
C ASN A 133 -11.84 11.92 -11.26
N ILE A 134 -10.67 12.53 -11.38
CA ILE A 134 -9.51 12.25 -10.56
C ILE A 134 -9.03 13.53 -9.86
N ILE A 135 -8.30 13.37 -8.76
CA ILE A 135 -7.60 14.46 -8.09
C ILE A 135 -6.11 14.20 -8.27
N TYR A 136 -5.40 15.18 -8.86
CA TYR A 136 -3.95 15.16 -9.00
C TYR A 136 -3.34 16.27 -8.15
N GLN A 137 -2.66 15.91 -7.06
CA GLN A 137 -2.05 16.86 -6.15
C GLN A 137 -0.54 16.84 -6.28
N THR A 138 0.06 18.00 -6.52
CA THR A 138 1.51 18.17 -6.62
C THR A 138 1.98 19.38 -5.83
N ALA A 139 3.21 19.32 -5.31
CA ALA A 139 3.85 20.42 -4.61
C ALA A 139 5.18 20.87 -5.28
N GLU A 140 5.68 20.10 -6.23
CA GLU A 140 6.98 20.40 -6.89
C GLU A 140 6.80 20.99 -8.28
N ASP A 141 5.81 20.52 -9.04
CA ASP A 141 5.60 20.92 -10.43
C ASP A 141 4.53 22.02 -10.55
N GLY A 142 4.80 23.04 -11.36
CA GLY A 142 3.83 24.08 -11.69
C GLY A 142 2.66 23.54 -12.51
N LEU A 143 1.43 23.92 -12.12
CA LEU A 143 0.21 23.40 -12.77
C LEU A 143 0.14 23.81 -14.25
N GLY A 144 0.52 25.05 -14.58
CA GLY A 144 0.36 25.62 -15.92
C GLY A 144 1.48 25.28 -16.90
N ASP A 145 2.69 25.22 -16.42
CA ASP A 145 3.92 25.08 -17.23
C ASP A 145 4.43 23.63 -17.31
N THR A 146 4.06 22.80 -16.35
CA THR A 146 4.60 21.43 -16.25
C THR A 146 3.49 20.38 -16.24
N VAL A 147 2.53 20.44 -15.30
CA VAL A 147 1.49 19.41 -15.12
C VAL A 147 0.53 19.37 -16.31
N LYS A 148 -0.06 20.53 -16.66
CA LYS A 148 -1.02 20.61 -17.75
C LYS A 148 -0.45 20.17 -19.10
N PRO A 149 0.75 20.60 -19.54
CA PRO A 149 1.36 20.10 -20.77
C PRO A 149 1.56 18.58 -20.78
N ARG A 150 2.04 17.99 -19.67
CA ARG A 150 2.24 16.54 -19.57
C ARG A 150 0.92 15.75 -19.59
N LEU A 151 -0.15 16.27 -18.97
CA LEU A 151 -1.48 15.68 -19.07
C LEU A 151 -2.02 15.73 -20.51
N MET A 152 -1.77 16.82 -21.23
CA MET A 152 -2.14 16.96 -22.64
C MET A 152 -1.36 15.97 -23.51
N GLU A 153 -0.06 15.82 -23.30
CA GLU A 153 0.79 14.83 -23.98
C GLU A 153 0.33 13.39 -23.70
N ALA A 154 -0.11 13.11 -22.47
CA ALA A 154 -0.69 11.84 -22.11
C ALA A 154 -2.11 11.61 -22.68
N GLU A 155 -2.72 12.64 -23.29
CA GLU A 155 -4.09 12.64 -23.80
C GLU A 155 -5.14 12.46 -22.68
N ALA A 156 -4.92 13.01 -21.49
CA ALA A 156 -5.91 13.04 -20.42
C ALA A 156 -7.04 14.04 -20.72
N ASP A 157 -8.26 13.73 -20.28
CA ASP A 157 -9.35 14.70 -20.29
C ASP A 157 -9.19 15.69 -19.12
N LEU A 158 -8.77 16.91 -19.42
CA LEU A 158 -8.46 17.93 -18.41
C LEU A 158 -9.67 18.37 -17.60
N GLU A 159 -10.89 18.25 -18.13
CA GLU A 159 -12.12 18.58 -17.40
C GLU A 159 -12.40 17.60 -16.25
N ARG A 160 -11.75 16.43 -16.27
CA ARG A 160 -11.85 15.39 -15.24
C ARG A 160 -10.64 15.33 -14.30
N VAL A 161 -9.63 16.16 -14.53
CA VAL A 161 -8.45 16.25 -13.66
C VAL A 161 -8.60 17.47 -12.75
N LEU A 162 -8.81 17.21 -11.47
CA LEU A 162 -9.05 18.22 -10.45
C LEU A 162 -7.83 18.38 -9.55
N VAL A 163 -7.66 19.56 -8.98
CA VAL A 163 -6.60 19.87 -8.01
C VAL A 163 -7.27 20.54 -6.80
N ILE A 164 -6.87 20.14 -5.59
CA ILE A 164 -7.30 20.86 -4.38
C ILE A 164 -6.46 22.16 -4.30
N ASP A 165 -7.13 23.32 -4.26
CA ASP A 165 -6.44 24.59 -4.08
C ASP A 165 -5.89 24.69 -2.65
N ASP A 166 -4.57 24.69 -2.53
CA ASP A 166 -3.84 24.73 -1.27
C ASP A 166 -2.94 25.96 -1.12
N ARG A 167 -3.13 26.99 -1.99
CA ARG A 167 -2.31 28.22 -1.99
C ARG A 167 -2.43 29.00 -0.68
N ASP A 168 -3.61 29.10 -0.10
CA ASP A 168 -3.83 29.83 1.15
C ASP A 168 -3.57 28.98 2.39
N THR A 169 -3.78 27.67 2.28
CA THR A 169 -3.62 26.71 3.38
C THR A 169 -2.98 25.43 2.84
N PRO A 170 -1.70 25.19 3.13
CA PRO A 170 -1.00 23.98 2.68
C PRO A 170 -1.76 22.71 2.99
N LEU A 171 -1.84 21.80 2.04
CA LEU A 171 -2.50 20.51 2.18
C LEU A 171 -1.55 19.51 2.85
N THR A 172 -2.08 18.68 3.75
CA THR A 172 -1.37 17.52 4.31
C THR A 172 -2.15 16.23 4.08
N LEU A 173 -1.49 15.07 4.20
CA LEU A 173 -2.14 13.76 4.03
C LEU A 173 -3.22 13.47 5.08
N ALA A 174 -3.19 14.16 6.22
CA ALA A 174 -4.19 14.03 7.28
C ALA A 174 -5.37 15.00 7.12
N ASP A 175 -5.38 15.82 6.08
CA ASP A 175 -6.37 16.88 5.88
C ASP A 175 -7.72 16.32 5.41
N GLU A 176 -8.79 16.71 6.10
CA GLU A 176 -10.15 16.32 5.78
C GLU A 176 -10.62 16.81 4.40
N ARG A 177 -9.96 17.85 3.84
CA ARG A 177 -10.24 18.33 2.49
C ARG A 177 -10.08 17.24 1.45
N ILE A 178 -9.18 16.27 1.64
CA ILE A 178 -9.02 15.14 0.71
C ILE A 178 -10.32 14.32 0.64
N ALA A 179 -10.82 13.89 1.80
CA ALA A 179 -12.06 13.09 1.85
C ALA A 179 -13.27 13.86 1.32
N ARG A 180 -13.34 15.16 1.61
CA ARG A 180 -14.41 16.04 1.13
C ARG A 180 -14.35 16.23 -0.38
N ALA A 181 -13.18 16.54 -0.94
CA ALA A 181 -12.97 16.71 -2.37
C ALA A 181 -13.33 15.43 -3.16
N ILE A 182 -12.96 14.25 -2.66
CA ILE A 182 -13.33 12.97 -3.26
C ILE A 182 -14.86 12.85 -3.36
N ARG A 183 -15.58 13.10 -2.27
CA ARG A 183 -17.05 12.94 -2.22
C ARG A 183 -17.79 13.98 -3.07
N GLU A 184 -17.43 15.26 -2.95
CA GLU A 184 -18.09 16.36 -3.65
C GLU A 184 -17.92 16.26 -5.18
N ASN A 185 -16.80 15.70 -5.64
CA ASN A 185 -16.51 15.60 -7.07
C ASN A 185 -16.65 14.19 -7.63
N ASN A 186 -17.10 13.22 -6.84
CA ASN A 186 -17.18 11.80 -7.23
C ASN A 186 -15.84 11.29 -7.81
N ALA A 187 -14.72 11.71 -7.24
CA ALA A 187 -13.41 11.28 -7.71
C ALA A 187 -13.15 9.82 -7.28
N ARG A 188 -12.63 9.01 -8.22
CA ARG A 188 -12.32 7.60 -7.95
C ARG A 188 -10.82 7.29 -7.91
N LEU A 189 -9.99 8.28 -8.21
CA LEU A 189 -8.53 8.20 -8.09
C LEU A 189 -8.01 9.51 -7.50
N VAL A 190 -7.12 9.39 -6.53
CA VAL A 190 -6.28 10.50 -6.04
C VAL A 190 -4.82 10.14 -6.31
N ILE A 191 -4.07 11.04 -6.92
CA ILE A 191 -2.63 10.93 -7.12
C ILE A 191 -1.96 12.05 -6.33
N ILE A 192 -0.96 11.71 -5.52
CA ILE A 192 -0.18 12.68 -4.72
C ILE A 192 1.30 12.56 -5.10
N ASP A 193 1.88 13.63 -5.65
CA ASP A 193 3.23 13.67 -6.23
C ASP A 193 4.04 14.92 -5.80
N PRO A 194 5.09 14.77 -4.97
CA PRO A 194 5.46 13.59 -4.23
C PRO A 194 4.79 13.53 -2.84
N VAL A 195 4.60 12.34 -2.30
CA VAL A 195 3.98 12.14 -0.98
C VAL A 195 4.74 12.83 0.15
N GLN A 196 6.06 12.96 0.03
CA GLN A 196 6.92 13.61 1.02
C GLN A 196 6.51 15.06 1.29
N ALA A 197 6.12 15.79 0.28
CA ALA A 197 5.74 17.19 0.40
C ALA A 197 4.44 17.43 1.20
N PHE A 198 3.64 16.39 1.37
CA PHE A 198 2.32 16.46 2.01
C PHE A 198 2.28 15.80 3.42
N LEU A 199 3.41 15.42 3.99
CA LEU A 199 3.45 14.82 5.34
C LEU A 199 3.21 15.83 6.45
N GLY A 200 3.56 17.10 6.23
CA GLY A 200 3.54 18.15 7.25
C GLY A 200 4.94 18.42 7.82
N ALA A 201 5.15 19.67 8.26
CA ALA A 201 6.47 20.15 8.67
C ALA A 201 7.05 19.46 9.92
N ASP A 202 6.18 18.98 10.81
CA ASP A 202 6.55 18.38 12.09
C ASP A 202 6.66 16.85 12.04
N VAL A 203 6.51 16.22 10.85
CA VAL A 203 6.50 14.76 10.69
C VAL A 203 7.84 14.27 10.19
N ASP A 204 8.54 13.48 10.99
CA ASP A 204 9.75 12.77 10.54
C ASP A 204 9.37 11.45 9.86
N MET A 205 9.63 11.37 8.55
CA MET A 205 9.36 10.18 7.72
C MET A 205 10.05 8.90 8.22
N ASN A 206 11.12 9.02 9.01
CA ASN A 206 11.84 7.85 9.53
C ASN A 206 11.26 7.36 10.84
N ARG A 207 10.30 8.08 11.43
CA ARG A 207 9.65 7.72 12.67
C ARG A 207 8.32 7.04 12.43
N ALA A 208 8.27 5.75 12.65
CA ALA A 208 7.10 4.90 12.48
C ALA A 208 5.85 5.42 13.23
N ASN A 209 6.04 5.88 14.47
CA ASN A 209 4.97 6.39 15.31
C ASN A 209 4.32 7.70 14.79
N GLU A 210 5.04 8.49 14.00
CA GLU A 210 4.53 9.72 13.40
C GLU A 210 3.83 9.45 12.05
N VAL A 211 4.39 8.57 11.25
CA VAL A 211 3.92 8.27 9.89
C VAL A 211 2.73 7.30 9.87
N ARG A 212 2.74 6.27 10.71
CA ARG A 212 1.71 5.23 10.74
C ARG A 212 0.27 5.75 10.92
N PRO A 213 -0.01 6.70 11.84
CA PRO A 213 -1.36 7.28 11.99
C PRO A 213 -1.85 7.99 10.74
N ILE A 214 -0.97 8.72 10.04
CA ILE A 214 -1.28 9.48 8.82
C ILE A 214 -1.69 8.53 7.70
N PHE A 215 -0.87 7.51 7.44
CA PHE A 215 -1.17 6.52 6.39
C PHE A 215 -2.39 5.65 6.73
N ARG A 216 -2.64 5.40 8.01
CA ARG A 216 -3.86 4.72 8.46
C ARG A 216 -5.09 5.57 8.14
N SER A 217 -5.10 6.84 8.53
CA SER A 217 -6.19 7.77 8.24
C SER A 217 -6.46 7.88 6.76
N LEU A 218 -5.41 7.99 5.93
CA LEU A 218 -5.55 8.04 4.48
C LEU A 218 -6.10 6.72 3.91
N GLY A 219 -5.70 5.57 4.47
CA GLY A 219 -6.24 4.26 4.14
C GLY A 219 -7.72 4.12 4.50
N ASP A 220 -8.13 4.67 5.63
CA ASP A 220 -9.54 4.70 6.07
C ASP A 220 -10.38 5.58 5.12
N ILE A 221 -9.85 6.73 4.67
CA ILE A 221 -10.47 7.57 3.62
C ILE A 221 -10.64 6.79 2.32
N ALA A 222 -9.58 6.12 1.85
CA ALA A 222 -9.63 5.31 0.64
C ALA A 222 -10.74 4.24 0.74
N GLN A 223 -10.78 3.51 1.84
CA GLN A 223 -11.77 2.45 2.08
C GLN A 223 -13.20 2.99 2.18
N ALA A 224 -13.40 4.09 2.92
CA ALA A 224 -14.73 4.68 3.13
C ALA A 224 -15.31 5.32 1.85
N THR A 225 -14.47 5.77 0.93
CA THR A 225 -14.88 6.40 -0.33
C THR A 225 -14.86 5.45 -1.53
N GLY A 226 -14.22 4.28 -1.40
CA GLY A 226 -13.94 3.39 -2.52
C GLY A 226 -12.91 3.96 -3.51
N CYS A 227 -12.25 5.08 -3.18
CA CYS A 227 -11.30 5.76 -4.05
C CYS A 227 -9.93 5.05 -4.03
N ALA A 228 -9.31 4.84 -5.19
CA ALA A 228 -7.90 4.44 -5.25
C ALA A 228 -7.01 5.64 -4.90
N ILE A 229 -6.07 5.48 -3.99
CA ILE A 229 -5.10 6.54 -3.66
C ILE A 229 -3.70 6.07 -4.02
N VAL A 230 -3.09 6.78 -4.96
CA VAL A 230 -1.75 6.52 -5.48
C VAL A 230 -0.79 7.59 -4.97
N LEU A 231 0.24 7.15 -4.26
CA LEU A 231 1.25 8.00 -3.65
C LEU A 231 2.57 7.83 -4.41
N ILE A 232 3.14 8.91 -4.89
CA ILE A 232 4.44 8.88 -5.59
C ILE A 232 5.53 9.27 -4.61
N GLY A 233 6.56 8.45 -4.51
CA GLY A 233 7.64 8.65 -3.57
C GLY A 233 9.03 8.49 -4.17
N HIS A 234 10.01 9.18 -3.57
CA HIS A 234 11.41 9.04 -3.90
C HIS A 234 12.09 8.01 -3.01
N LEU A 235 13.05 7.26 -3.56
CA LEU A 235 13.87 6.35 -2.78
C LEU A 235 14.86 7.12 -1.90
N ASN A 236 15.12 6.57 -0.71
CA ASN A 236 16.25 7.02 0.12
C ASN A 236 17.58 6.58 -0.49
N LYS A 237 18.60 7.44 -0.38
CA LYS A 237 19.96 7.20 -0.92
C LYS A 237 20.77 6.13 -0.13
N ALA A 238 20.16 5.35 0.76
CA ALA A 238 20.86 4.31 1.52
C ALA A 238 21.35 3.19 0.59
N ALA A 239 22.65 3.11 0.37
CA ALA A 239 23.26 2.06 -0.42
C ALA A 239 23.28 0.72 0.38
N GLY A 240 23.00 -0.41 -0.30
CA GLY A 240 23.19 -1.76 0.25
C GLY A 240 22.00 -2.44 0.89
N THR A 241 20.81 -1.81 0.94
CA THR A 241 19.56 -2.44 1.40
C THR A 241 18.73 -2.96 0.22
N GLN A 242 17.90 -3.99 0.47
CA GLN A 242 16.94 -4.52 -0.51
C GLN A 242 15.99 -3.41 -1.00
N SER A 243 15.49 -3.52 -2.24
CA SER A 243 14.60 -2.54 -2.88
C SER A 243 13.39 -2.16 -2.03
N THR A 244 12.75 -3.15 -1.42
CA THR A 244 11.58 -2.98 -0.53
C THR A 244 11.87 -2.07 0.68
N TYR A 245 13.12 -2.04 1.15
CA TYR A 245 13.55 -1.24 2.31
C TYR A 245 14.21 0.10 1.94
N ARG A 246 14.46 0.36 0.65
CA ARG A 246 14.94 1.66 0.16
C ARG A 246 13.83 2.69 0.01
N GLY A 247 12.57 2.27 0.14
CA GLY A 247 11.41 3.15 0.02
C GLY A 247 11.37 4.21 1.13
N LEU A 248 10.57 5.19 0.92
CA LEU A 248 10.13 6.28 1.79
C LEU A 248 10.41 6.13 3.30
N GLY A 249 11.66 6.26 3.74
CA GLY A 249 12.08 6.40 5.14
C GLY A 249 11.75 5.22 6.08
N SER A 250 10.50 4.92 6.30
CA SER A 250 10.05 3.91 7.27
C SER A 250 9.50 2.65 6.58
N ILE A 251 9.87 1.47 7.10
CA ILE A 251 9.26 0.16 6.76
C ILE A 251 7.74 0.20 6.94
N ASP A 252 7.25 1.04 7.86
CA ASP A 252 5.83 1.18 8.16
C ASP A 252 5.01 1.78 7.01
N ILE A 253 5.59 2.64 6.18
CA ILE A 253 4.92 3.16 4.98
C ILE A 253 4.66 2.01 4.01
N THR A 254 5.68 1.18 3.77
CA THR A 254 5.55 -0.02 2.94
C THR A 254 4.54 -1.01 3.53
N ALA A 255 4.45 -1.11 4.87
CA ALA A 255 3.48 -1.96 5.54
C ALA A 255 2.04 -1.45 5.43
N ALA A 256 1.82 -0.13 5.41
CA ALA A 256 0.51 0.49 5.35
C ALA A 256 -0.18 0.33 3.98
N VAL A 257 0.59 0.24 2.89
CA VAL A 257 0.04 0.13 1.54
C VAL A 257 -0.25 -1.32 1.16
N ARG A 258 -1.21 -1.52 0.25
CA ARG A 258 -1.62 -2.85 -0.24
C ARG A 258 -0.92 -3.24 -1.54
N SER A 259 -0.42 -2.26 -2.28
CA SER A 259 0.37 -2.44 -3.49
C SER A 259 1.56 -1.49 -3.48
N LEU A 260 2.72 -2.00 -3.90
CA LEU A 260 3.93 -1.22 -4.06
C LEU A 260 4.47 -1.48 -5.46
N LEU A 261 4.57 -0.41 -6.23
CA LEU A 261 5.13 -0.40 -7.56
C LEU A 261 6.49 0.30 -7.54
N PHE A 262 7.44 -0.26 -8.21
CA PHE A 262 8.76 0.33 -8.39
C PHE A 262 8.96 0.73 -9.85
N ILE A 263 9.44 1.94 -10.10
CA ILE A 263 9.83 2.38 -11.44
C ILE A 263 11.32 2.70 -11.43
N GLY A 264 12.05 2.09 -12.35
CA GLY A 264 13.46 2.33 -12.51
C GLY A 264 13.88 2.30 -13.98
N LYS A 265 15.05 2.90 -14.26
CA LYS A 265 15.63 2.99 -15.58
C LYS A 265 16.63 1.87 -15.82
N LEU A 266 16.59 1.23 -17.00
CA LEU A 266 17.60 0.27 -17.41
C LEU A 266 18.94 0.97 -17.63
N LYS A 267 20.01 0.40 -17.09
CA LYS A 267 21.36 0.94 -17.20
C LYS A 267 21.87 0.95 -18.65
N ASP A 268 21.60 -0.13 -19.35
CA ASP A 268 22.07 -0.32 -20.73
C ASP A 268 21.09 0.22 -21.78
N SER A 269 19.93 0.72 -21.39
CA SER A 269 18.93 1.37 -22.24
C SER A 269 18.33 2.60 -21.54
N PRO A 270 19.00 3.75 -21.64
CA PRO A 270 18.62 4.97 -20.91
C PRO A 270 17.24 5.52 -21.22
N THR A 271 16.62 5.15 -22.32
CA THR A 271 15.25 5.51 -22.68
C THR A 271 14.22 4.51 -22.15
N THR A 272 14.62 3.31 -21.75
CA THR A 272 13.73 2.28 -21.23
C THR A 272 13.59 2.37 -19.72
N ARG A 273 12.34 2.34 -19.24
CA ARG A 273 11.93 2.24 -17.83
C ARG A 273 11.19 0.95 -17.63
N VAL A 274 11.26 0.44 -16.41
CA VAL A 274 10.48 -0.75 -16.02
C VAL A 274 9.67 -0.44 -14.80
N LEU A 275 8.38 -0.73 -14.85
CA LEU A 275 7.46 -0.76 -13.73
C LEU A 275 7.43 -2.19 -13.18
N ILE A 276 7.77 -2.36 -11.92
CA ILE A 276 7.86 -3.64 -11.23
C ILE A 276 6.84 -3.66 -10.09
N HIS A 277 6.06 -4.75 -9.98
CA HIS A 277 5.13 -4.95 -8.88
C HIS A 277 5.84 -5.64 -7.72
N GLU A 278 6.47 -4.83 -6.86
CA GLU A 278 7.36 -5.27 -5.78
C GLU A 278 6.61 -5.94 -4.62
N LYS A 279 5.43 -5.40 -4.27
CA LYS A 279 4.58 -5.93 -3.20
C LYS A 279 3.12 -5.93 -3.62
N SER A 280 2.45 -7.05 -3.39
CA SER A 280 1.01 -7.18 -3.47
C SER A 280 0.48 -7.91 -2.24
N SER A 281 -0.56 -7.36 -1.61
CA SER A 281 -1.20 -7.97 -0.43
C SER A 281 -2.59 -8.57 -0.73
N LEU A 282 -3.10 -8.36 -1.95
CA LEU A 282 -4.50 -8.69 -2.31
C LEU A 282 -4.61 -9.66 -3.48
N ALA A 283 -3.53 -9.81 -4.26
CA ALA A 283 -3.42 -10.75 -5.38
C ALA A 283 -1.95 -11.15 -5.57
N PRO A 284 -1.62 -12.17 -6.35
CA PRO A 284 -0.24 -12.40 -6.80
C PRO A 284 0.32 -11.17 -7.51
N PRO A 285 1.61 -10.84 -7.35
CA PRO A 285 2.22 -9.72 -8.06
C PRO A 285 2.05 -9.83 -9.58
N GLY A 286 1.77 -8.69 -10.23
CA GLY A 286 1.70 -8.61 -11.68
C GLY A 286 3.08 -8.71 -12.34
N GLN A 287 3.10 -8.93 -13.65
CA GLN A 287 4.33 -8.91 -14.44
C GLN A 287 4.98 -7.53 -14.42
N SER A 288 6.31 -7.48 -14.46
CA SER A 288 7.00 -6.22 -14.72
C SER A 288 6.72 -5.76 -16.15
N LEU A 289 6.53 -4.45 -16.33
CA LEU A 289 6.16 -3.83 -17.62
C LEU A 289 7.19 -2.77 -18.00
N ALA A 290 7.72 -2.88 -19.21
CA ALA A 290 8.63 -1.88 -19.74
C ALA A 290 7.90 -0.81 -20.56
N PHE A 291 8.41 0.42 -20.52
CA PHE A 291 7.99 1.54 -21.34
C PHE A 291 9.19 2.40 -21.75
N SER A 292 9.11 3.01 -22.93
CA SER A 292 10.08 4.00 -23.37
C SER A 292 9.71 5.40 -22.87
N LEU A 293 10.71 6.21 -22.61
CA LEU A 293 10.56 7.61 -22.24
C LEU A 293 11.81 8.41 -22.63
N GLY A 294 11.62 9.55 -23.30
CA GLY A 294 12.69 10.49 -23.61
C GLY A 294 13.26 10.40 -25.02
N ASP A 295 12.59 9.76 -25.95
CA ASP A 295 12.79 9.86 -27.39
C ASP A 295 11.70 10.73 -28.03
N GLU A 296 11.77 10.91 -29.37
CA GLU A 296 10.82 11.76 -30.12
C GLU A 296 9.35 11.28 -30.02
N LYS A 297 9.12 10.03 -29.59
CA LYS A 297 7.79 9.42 -29.46
C LYS A 297 7.15 9.60 -28.08
N GLY A 298 7.91 10.18 -27.13
CA GLY A 298 7.44 10.38 -25.76
C GLY A 298 7.29 9.05 -24.98
N PHE A 299 6.15 8.86 -24.31
CA PHE A 299 5.87 7.65 -23.53
C PHE A 299 5.20 6.57 -24.39
N GLU A 300 5.85 5.41 -24.55
CA GLU A 300 5.29 4.24 -25.23
C GLU A 300 5.48 2.97 -24.40
N TRP A 301 4.46 2.11 -24.33
CA TRP A 301 4.58 0.79 -23.73
C TRP A 301 5.37 -0.16 -24.63
N ILE A 302 6.36 -0.84 -24.05
CA ILE A 302 7.14 -1.88 -24.73
C ILE A 302 6.51 -3.26 -24.51
N GLY A 303 5.99 -3.50 -23.28
CA GLY A 303 5.37 -4.77 -22.92
C GLY A 303 5.97 -5.41 -21.66
N ALA A 304 5.73 -6.72 -21.50
CA ALA A 304 6.25 -7.48 -20.37
C ALA A 304 7.78 -7.52 -20.36
N TYR A 305 8.37 -7.35 -19.17
CA TYR A 305 9.82 -7.37 -18.99
C TYR A 305 10.15 -8.11 -17.69
N ASP A 306 10.93 -9.17 -17.78
CA ASP A 306 11.21 -10.03 -16.61
C ASP A 306 12.46 -9.55 -15.87
N ILE A 307 12.30 -8.68 -14.90
CA ILE A 307 13.33 -8.16 -14.00
C ILE A 307 12.74 -7.87 -12.62
N THR A 308 13.51 -8.12 -11.59
CA THR A 308 13.18 -7.72 -10.22
C THR A 308 13.72 -6.34 -9.89
N ALA A 309 13.17 -5.69 -8.86
CA ALA A 309 13.64 -4.39 -8.42
C ALA A 309 15.08 -4.44 -7.90
N ASP A 310 15.49 -5.52 -7.23
CA ASP A 310 16.87 -5.69 -6.75
C ASP A 310 17.87 -5.82 -7.90
N GLU A 311 17.52 -6.55 -8.95
CA GLU A 311 18.33 -6.68 -10.16
C GLU A 311 18.46 -5.35 -10.90
N LEU A 312 17.35 -4.62 -11.03
CA LEU A 312 17.35 -3.30 -11.66
C LEU A 312 18.22 -2.30 -10.88
N LEU A 313 18.13 -2.28 -9.55
CA LEU A 313 18.92 -1.42 -8.66
C LEU A 313 20.41 -1.80 -8.62
N ALA A 314 20.72 -3.09 -8.73
CA ALA A 314 22.09 -3.58 -8.83
C ALA A 314 22.74 -3.23 -10.18
N GLY A 315 21.93 -2.83 -11.17
CA GLY A 315 22.40 -2.57 -12.54
C GLY A 315 22.88 -3.83 -13.24
N THR A 316 22.46 -5.00 -12.75
CA THR A 316 22.68 -6.29 -13.42
C THR A 316 21.55 -6.47 -14.43
N ASP A 317 21.86 -6.26 -15.69
CA ASP A 317 20.92 -6.54 -16.78
C ASP A 317 20.75 -8.07 -16.90
N THR A 318 19.71 -8.60 -16.27
CA THR A 318 19.33 -10.02 -16.43
C THR A 318 18.75 -10.30 -17.82
N ALA A 319 18.52 -9.29 -18.64
CA ALA A 319 18.17 -9.50 -20.07
C ALA A 319 19.17 -10.43 -20.78
N LYS A 320 20.45 -10.39 -20.38
CA LYS A 320 21.44 -11.40 -20.83
C LYS A 320 21.18 -12.80 -20.28
N THR A 321 20.68 -12.90 -19.05
CA THR A 321 20.36 -14.20 -18.42
C THR A 321 19.03 -14.75 -18.94
N GLU A 322 18.07 -13.90 -19.24
CA GLU A 322 16.80 -14.29 -19.84
C GLU A 322 16.91 -14.64 -21.31
N SER A 323 17.69 -13.86 -22.07
CA SER A 323 18.10 -14.26 -23.41
C SER A 323 18.70 -15.68 -23.41
N LYS A 324 19.53 -16.03 -22.42
CA LYS A 324 20.08 -17.37 -22.26
C LYS A 324 19.06 -18.40 -21.77
N THR A 325 18.11 -18.02 -20.90
CA THR A 325 17.03 -18.93 -20.48
C THR A 325 16.03 -19.16 -21.60
N ALA A 326 15.64 -18.11 -22.32
CA ALA A 326 14.80 -18.24 -23.51
C ALA A 326 15.50 -19.03 -24.63
N GLN A 327 16.79 -18.78 -24.84
CA GLN A 327 17.62 -19.57 -25.77
C GLN A 327 17.68 -21.05 -25.34
N ALA A 328 17.84 -21.31 -24.04
CA ALA A 328 17.79 -22.66 -23.49
C ALA A 328 16.43 -23.33 -23.71
N GLN A 329 15.32 -22.61 -23.48
CA GLN A 329 13.98 -23.15 -23.75
C GLN A 329 13.79 -23.49 -25.24
N MET A 330 14.12 -22.57 -26.14
CA MET A 330 14.03 -22.81 -27.59
C MET A 330 14.90 -24.00 -28.02
N LEU A 331 16.12 -24.06 -27.50
CA LEU A 331 17.03 -25.18 -27.81
C LEU A 331 16.51 -26.52 -27.28
N ILE A 332 15.99 -26.57 -26.05
CA ILE A 332 15.38 -27.78 -25.50
C ILE A 332 14.17 -28.22 -26.34
N LEU A 333 13.29 -27.27 -26.72
CA LEU A 333 12.12 -27.54 -27.53
C LEU A 333 12.52 -28.03 -28.94
N GLU A 334 13.56 -27.45 -29.55
CA GLU A 334 14.12 -27.87 -30.85
C GLU A 334 14.73 -29.27 -30.79
N LEU A 335 15.58 -29.54 -29.78
CA LEU A 335 16.24 -30.83 -29.60
C LEU A 335 15.28 -31.99 -29.33
N LEU A 336 14.14 -31.69 -28.72
CA LEU A 336 13.09 -32.65 -28.38
C LEU A 336 11.85 -32.57 -29.28
N ALA A 337 11.94 -31.81 -30.38
CA ALA A 337 10.86 -31.72 -31.36
C ALA A 337 10.52 -33.11 -31.98
N ASP A 338 9.33 -33.20 -32.56
CA ASP A 338 8.84 -34.40 -33.28
C ASP A 338 8.80 -35.68 -32.44
N GLY A 339 8.59 -35.52 -31.10
CA GLY A 339 8.51 -36.65 -30.16
C GLY A 339 9.85 -37.33 -29.87
N LYS A 340 10.96 -36.65 -30.17
CA LYS A 340 12.32 -37.16 -29.90
C LYS A 340 12.55 -37.34 -28.42
N ARG A 341 13.10 -38.50 -28.05
CA ARG A 341 13.50 -38.84 -26.68
C ARG A 341 15.04 -38.77 -26.61
N MET A 342 15.55 -38.03 -25.60
CA MET A 342 16.99 -37.82 -25.45
C MET A 342 17.43 -38.05 -24.01
N PRO A 343 18.55 -38.76 -23.75
CA PRO A 343 19.12 -38.86 -22.39
C PRO A 343 19.39 -37.50 -21.79
N SER A 344 19.00 -37.34 -20.53
CA SER A 344 19.12 -36.02 -19.82
C SER A 344 20.55 -35.50 -19.76
N ALA A 345 21.55 -36.40 -19.70
CA ALA A 345 22.96 -36.02 -19.73
C ALA A 345 23.40 -35.53 -21.12
N GLU A 346 22.87 -36.08 -22.19
CA GLU A 346 23.14 -35.67 -23.56
C GLU A 346 22.48 -34.32 -23.88
N LEU A 347 21.25 -34.13 -23.41
CA LEU A 347 20.55 -32.86 -23.48
C LEU A 347 21.31 -31.76 -22.72
N GLU A 348 21.82 -32.06 -21.54
CA GLU A 348 22.62 -31.12 -20.77
C GLU A 348 23.95 -30.77 -21.45
N LYS A 349 24.59 -31.75 -22.03
CA LYS A 349 25.82 -31.55 -22.79
C LYS A 349 25.58 -30.64 -24.02
N ALA A 350 24.54 -30.90 -24.79
CA ALA A 350 24.17 -30.09 -25.94
C ALA A 350 23.84 -28.63 -25.60
N VAL A 351 23.20 -28.41 -24.46
CA VAL A 351 22.88 -27.06 -23.95
C VAL A 351 24.13 -26.34 -23.44
N ASN A 352 25.04 -27.07 -22.75
CA ASN A 352 26.28 -26.50 -22.25
C ASN A 352 27.26 -26.13 -23.37
N GLU A 353 27.32 -26.90 -24.46
CA GLU A 353 28.13 -26.61 -25.64
C GLU A 353 27.72 -25.30 -26.35
N ARG A 354 26.47 -24.82 -26.15
CA ARG A 354 26.00 -23.51 -26.60
C ARG A 354 26.28 -22.37 -25.57
N GLY A 355 27.10 -22.61 -24.55
CA GLY A 355 27.50 -21.63 -23.56
C GLY A 355 26.40 -21.31 -22.53
N ILE A 356 25.42 -22.20 -22.35
CA ILE A 356 24.32 -22.08 -21.40
C ILE A 356 24.65 -22.94 -20.18
N SER A 357 24.63 -22.33 -18.97
CA SER A 357 24.94 -23.03 -17.74
C SER A 357 23.87 -24.06 -17.35
N SER A 358 24.26 -25.13 -16.61
CA SER A 358 23.31 -26.12 -16.04
C SER A 358 22.25 -25.49 -15.15
N ARG A 359 22.56 -24.36 -14.49
CA ARG A 359 21.59 -23.57 -13.69
C ARG A 359 20.53 -22.95 -14.61
N THR A 360 20.95 -22.29 -15.68
CA THR A 360 20.05 -21.69 -16.67
C THR A 360 19.18 -22.73 -17.34
N MET A 361 19.76 -23.88 -17.71
CA MET A 361 19.01 -25.02 -18.25
C MET A 361 17.94 -25.54 -17.28
N ARG A 362 18.26 -25.62 -15.98
CA ARG A 362 17.29 -26.06 -14.95
C ARG A 362 16.10 -25.11 -14.84
N THR A 363 16.37 -23.81 -14.92
CA THR A 363 15.34 -22.77 -14.96
C THR A 363 14.49 -22.88 -16.24
N ALA A 364 15.12 -23.11 -17.39
CA ALA A 364 14.43 -23.30 -18.67
C ALA A 364 13.52 -24.54 -18.65
N LYS A 365 13.99 -25.67 -18.12
CA LYS A 365 13.17 -26.88 -17.93
C LYS A 365 11.93 -26.62 -17.04
N SER A 366 12.12 -25.89 -15.94
CA SER A 366 11.01 -25.50 -15.03
C SER A 366 9.96 -24.62 -15.75
N ARG A 367 10.40 -23.73 -16.63
CA ARG A 367 9.49 -22.86 -17.43
C ARG A 367 8.75 -23.60 -18.55
N ILE A 368 9.32 -24.65 -19.13
CA ILE A 368 8.60 -25.51 -20.07
C ILE A 368 7.46 -26.26 -19.36
N GLY A 369 7.62 -26.48 -18.06
CA GLY A 369 6.58 -27.05 -17.20
C GLY A 369 6.17 -28.48 -17.59
N ASP A 370 4.89 -28.79 -17.48
CA ASP A 370 4.32 -30.14 -17.67
C ASP A 370 4.46 -30.68 -19.11
N ARG A 371 4.85 -29.84 -20.07
CA ARG A 371 5.15 -30.28 -21.44
C ARG A 371 6.45 -31.05 -21.52
N LEU A 372 7.42 -30.83 -20.62
CA LEU A 372 8.69 -31.55 -20.59
C LEU A 372 8.62 -32.69 -19.57
N VAL A 373 8.60 -33.89 -20.03
CA VAL A 373 8.62 -35.09 -19.19
C VAL A 373 10.06 -35.56 -19.03
N THR A 374 10.45 -35.89 -17.82
CA THR A 374 11.71 -36.57 -17.49
C THR A 374 11.38 -37.86 -16.76
N GLU A 375 11.66 -38.98 -17.35
CA GLU A 375 11.38 -40.31 -16.77
C GLU A 375 12.61 -41.23 -16.88
N LYS A 376 12.61 -42.27 -16.10
CA LYS A 376 13.69 -43.26 -16.07
C LYS A 376 13.42 -44.34 -17.12
N ASP A 377 14.33 -44.52 -18.06
CA ASP A 377 14.29 -45.56 -19.07
C ASP A 377 15.53 -46.46 -18.90
N GLY A 378 15.32 -47.65 -18.35
CA GLY A 378 16.40 -48.52 -17.93
C GLY A 378 17.31 -47.92 -16.85
N THR A 379 18.56 -47.68 -17.18
CA THR A 379 19.58 -47.09 -16.31
C THR A 379 19.72 -45.58 -16.48
N ALA A 380 19.10 -44.98 -17.51
CA ALA A 380 19.24 -43.56 -17.86
C ALA A 380 17.97 -42.76 -17.64
N TRP A 381 18.12 -41.45 -17.32
CA TRP A 381 17.02 -40.50 -17.31
C TRP A 381 16.84 -39.92 -18.71
N VAL A 382 15.64 -39.98 -19.25
CA VAL A 382 15.30 -39.52 -20.60
C VAL A 382 14.31 -38.36 -20.54
N CYS A 383 14.56 -37.33 -21.35
CA CYS A 383 13.68 -36.18 -21.53
C CYS A 383 12.96 -36.26 -22.88
N TYR A 384 11.67 -35.89 -22.89
CA TYR A 384 10.87 -35.74 -24.12
C TYR A 384 9.72 -34.75 -23.90
N LEU A 385 9.12 -34.27 -25.01
CA LEU A 385 7.95 -33.41 -24.95
C LEU A 385 6.67 -34.23 -24.98
N ARG A 386 5.73 -33.90 -24.08
CA ARG A 386 4.38 -34.45 -24.13
C ARG A 386 3.59 -33.73 -25.20
N ASN A 387 2.98 -34.50 -26.13
CA ASN A 387 2.07 -33.98 -27.15
C ASN A 387 0.77 -33.42 -26.53
#